data_9691631a3322e2e1bd3c86fd12b55119
#
_entry.id   9691631a3322e2e1bd3c86fd12b55119
#
_cell.length_a   1.000
_cell.length_b   1.000
_cell.length_c   1.000
_cell.angle_alpha   90.00
_cell.angle_beta   90.00
_cell.angle_gamma   90.00
#
_symmetry.space_group_name_H-M   'P 1'
#
loop_
_entity.id
_entity.type
_entity.pdbx_description
1 polymer ?
#
loop_
_entity_poly.entity_id
_entity_poly.type
_entity_poly.pdbx_seq_one_letter_code
_entity_poly.pdbx_strand_id
1 'polypeptide(L)' 'MTSSNKHMIAIDDIHESKDAFMWCKEKISVNSWCHNVGSNADYFFFNEDKDAQFFITVHGGRYCNGR' A
#
# COMPACT_ATOMS: atom_id res chain seq x y z
N MET A 1 -15.06 -4.94 14.76
CA MET A 1 -14.48 -4.86 14.45
C MET A 1 -14.06 -4.73 13.46
N THR A 2 -13.80 -4.35 12.93
CA THR A 2 -13.37 -4.44 11.98
C THR A 2 -12.31 -3.87 11.67
N SER A 3 -11.39 -4.38 11.45
CA SER A 3 -10.23 -3.87 11.13
C SER A 3 -10.19 -3.47 9.80
N SER A 4 -9.73 -2.41 9.47
CA SER A 4 -9.42 -2.00 8.16
C SER A 4 -7.98 -2.23 7.93
N ASN A 5 -7.42 -1.88 6.83
CA ASN A 5 -5.99 -1.96 6.56
C ASN A 5 -5.44 -3.35 6.75
N LYS A 6 -6.09 -4.33 6.16
CA LYS A 6 -5.69 -5.67 6.34
C LYS A 6 -4.50 -6.08 5.51
N HIS A 7 -4.25 -5.42 4.41
CA HIS A 7 -3.23 -5.84 3.45
C HIS A 7 -2.11 -4.82 3.43
N MET A 8 -0.95 -5.20 3.89
CA MET A 8 0.19 -4.30 3.99
C MET A 8 1.21 -4.62 2.93
N ILE A 9 1.68 -3.60 2.23
CA ILE A 9 2.69 -3.77 1.20
C ILE A 9 3.83 -2.81 1.51
N ALA A 10 5.05 -3.32 1.49
CA ALA A 10 6.24 -2.53 1.78
C ALA A 10 6.96 -2.17 0.49
N ILE A 11 7.31 -0.91 0.35
CA ILE A 11 8.09 -0.41 -0.78
C ILE A 11 9.40 0.14 -0.23
N ASP A 12 10.50 -0.44 -0.65
CA ASP A 12 11.81 -0.03 -0.14
C ASP A 12 12.39 1.17 -0.89
N ASP A 13 12.04 1.33 -2.14
CA ASP A 13 12.59 2.38 -2.99
C ASP A 13 11.82 3.66 -2.78
N ILE A 14 12.49 4.72 -2.37
CA ILE A 14 11.82 5.96 -2.06
C ILE A 14 11.19 6.61 -3.29
N HIS A 15 11.80 6.43 -4.45
CA HIS A 15 11.23 7.00 -5.67
C HIS A 15 9.96 6.26 -6.07
N GLU A 16 9.99 4.95 -5.95
CA GLU A 16 8.81 4.16 -6.25
C GLU A 16 7.71 4.45 -5.23
N SER A 17 8.09 4.68 -3.99
CA SER A 17 7.13 4.98 -2.95
C SER A 17 6.39 6.28 -3.26
N LYS A 18 7.10 7.29 -3.75
CA LYS A 18 6.49 8.54 -4.11
C LYS A 18 5.48 8.36 -5.23
N ASP A 19 5.89 7.65 -6.27
CA ASP A 19 5.00 7.39 -7.39
C ASP A 19 3.79 6.59 -6.95
N ALA A 20 4.02 5.62 -6.09
CA ALA A 20 2.94 4.77 -5.59
C ALA A 20 1.93 5.58 -4.78
N PHE A 21 2.43 6.50 -3.97
CA PHE A 21 1.56 7.34 -3.17
C PHE A 21 0.64 8.17 -4.06
N MET A 22 1.21 8.80 -5.09
CA MET A 22 0.40 9.59 -6.01
C MET A 22 -0.59 8.72 -6.76
N TRP A 23 -0.15 7.53 -7.16
CA TRP A 23 -1.02 6.61 -7.86
C TRP A 23 -2.22 6.23 -6.98
N CYS A 24 -1.98 5.96 -5.72
CA CYS A 24 -3.07 5.60 -4.82
C CYS A 24 -4.05 6.75 -4.66
N LYS A 25 -3.55 7.96 -4.60
CA LYS A 25 -4.43 9.11 -4.48
C LYS A 25 -5.38 9.23 -5.66
N GLU A 26 -4.91 8.81 -6.83
CA GLU A 26 -5.71 8.93 -8.04
C GLU A 26 -6.59 7.73 -8.31
N LYS A 27 -6.11 6.55 -7.97
CA LYS A 27 -6.77 5.33 -8.40
C LYS A 27 -7.54 4.61 -7.32
N ILE A 28 -7.22 4.86 -6.07
CA ILE A 28 -7.84 4.13 -4.96
C ILE A 28 -8.62 5.12 -4.11
N SER A 29 -9.78 4.71 -3.66
CA SER A 29 -10.60 5.57 -2.82
C SER A 29 -9.82 5.96 -1.56
N VAL A 30 -9.90 7.22 -1.18
CA VAL A 30 -9.12 7.73 -0.06
C VAL A 30 -9.44 7.00 1.24
N ASN A 31 -10.63 6.45 1.36
CA ASN A 31 -10.98 5.74 2.58
C ASN A 31 -10.61 4.27 2.56
N SER A 32 -10.01 3.81 1.48
CA SER A 32 -9.69 2.39 1.32
C SER A 32 -8.23 2.07 1.51
N TRP A 33 -7.40 3.06 1.74
CA TRP A 33 -5.98 2.82 1.90
C TRP A 33 -5.35 3.86 2.82
N CYS A 34 -4.18 3.54 3.35
CA CYS A 34 -3.40 4.54 4.05
C CYS A 34 -1.93 4.24 3.88
N HIS A 35 -1.11 5.19 4.30
CA HIS A 35 0.32 5.14 4.06
C HIS A 35 1.04 5.48 5.35
N ASN A 36 2.05 4.70 5.68
CA ASN A 36 2.92 4.98 6.82
C ASN A 36 4.36 4.96 6.38
N VAL A 37 5.13 5.88 6.91
CA VAL A 37 6.55 5.94 6.63
C VAL A 37 7.29 5.16 7.70
N GLY A 38 8.07 4.18 7.30
CA GLY A 38 8.89 3.44 8.23
C GLY A 38 10.35 3.84 8.13
N SER A 39 11.19 3.20 8.92
CA SER A 39 12.60 3.50 8.92
C SER A 39 13.30 3.06 7.65
N ASN A 40 12.95 1.90 7.16
CA ASN A 40 13.64 1.32 6.02
C ASN A 40 12.76 1.17 4.80
N ALA A 41 11.49 1.43 4.94
CA ALA A 41 10.54 1.25 3.84
C ALA A 41 9.29 2.04 4.14
N ASP A 42 8.52 2.30 3.10
CA ASP A 42 7.21 2.89 3.26
C ASP A 42 6.19 1.77 3.16
N TYR A 43 5.13 1.88 3.94
CA TYR A 43 4.12 0.84 4.01
C TYR A 43 2.80 1.38 3.51
N PHE A 44 2.14 0.61 2.67
CA PHE A 44 0.83 0.96 2.15
C PHE A 44 -0.16 -0.10 2.61
N PHE A 45 -1.26 0.35 3.17
CA PHE A 45 -2.27 -0.55 3.73
C PHE A 45 -3.55 -0.42 2.94
N PHE A 46 -4.14 -1.53 2.59
CA PHE A 46 -5.38 -1.55 1.80
C PHE A 46 -6.44 -2.35 2.51
N ASN A 47 -7.69 -1.89 2.41
CA ASN A 47 -8.81 -2.62 2.97
C ASN A 47 -9.20 -3.81 2.11
N GLU A 48 -9.03 -3.67 0.80
CA GLU A 48 -9.49 -4.68 -0.14
C GLU A 48 -8.31 -5.42 -0.74
N ASP A 49 -8.44 -6.73 -0.83
CA ASP A 49 -7.39 -7.52 -1.45
C ASP A 49 -7.18 -7.13 -2.91
N LYS A 50 -8.25 -6.83 -3.61
CA LYS A 50 -8.11 -6.49 -5.03
C LYS A 50 -7.28 -5.23 -5.22
N ASP A 51 -7.41 -4.26 -4.33
CA ASP A 51 -6.63 -3.04 -4.42
C ASP A 51 -5.16 -3.33 -4.13
N ALA A 52 -4.89 -4.18 -3.16
CA ALA A 52 -3.52 -4.57 -2.85
C ALA A 52 -2.88 -5.28 -4.02
N GLN A 53 -3.61 -6.19 -4.66
CA GLN A 53 -3.08 -6.91 -5.80
C GLN A 53 -2.86 -5.98 -6.99
N PHE A 54 -3.76 -5.05 -7.19
CA PHE A 54 -3.60 -4.06 -8.25
C PHE A 54 -2.34 -3.24 -8.00
N PHE A 55 -2.15 -2.81 -6.76
CA PHE A 55 -0.96 -2.05 -6.38
C PHE A 55 0.32 -2.82 -6.68
N ILE A 56 0.37 -4.09 -6.28
CA ILE A 56 1.55 -4.91 -6.52
C ILE A 56 1.80 -5.08 -8.01
N THR A 57 0.74 -5.23 -8.78
CA THR A 57 0.90 -5.40 -10.22
C THR A 57 1.53 -4.17 -10.86
N VAL A 58 1.17 -2.99 -10.37
CA VAL A 58 1.67 -1.75 -10.96
C VAL A 58 3.03 -1.36 -10.39
N HIS A 59 3.20 -1.45 -9.09
CA HIS A 59 4.38 -0.92 -8.43
C HIS A 59 5.29 -1.98 -7.83
N GLY A 60 4.83 -3.19 -7.67
CA GLY A 60 5.62 -4.21 -7.02
C GLY A 60 5.56 -4.04 -5.52
N GLY A 61 6.66 -4.34 -4.88
CA GLY A 61 6.71 -4.26 -3.44
C GLY A 61 6.56 -5.63 -2.81
N ARG A 62 6.67 -5.66 -1.48
CA ARG A 62 6.55 -6.89 -0.74
C ARG A 62 5.24 -6.93 0.01
N TYR A 63 4.49 -7.99 -0.22
CA TYR A 63 3.22 -8.15 0.47
C TYR A 63 3.50 -8.68 1.87
N CYS A 64 3.26 -7.86 2.86
CA CYS A 64 3.49 -8.22 4.25
C CYS A 64 2.16 -8.38 4.92
N ASN A 65 1.63 -9.57 4.90
CA ASN A 65 0.30 -9.71 5.36
C ASN A 65 0.17 -9.90 6.83
N GLY A 66 1.03 -9.70 7.56
CA GLY A 66 0.84 -9.72 8.93
C GLY A 66 0.52 -11.00 9.54
N ARG A 67 0.69 -11.95 9.24
CA ARG A 67 0.43 -13.03 9.85
C ARG A 67 1.14 -13.58 10.18
#